data_ed1b18f660bc10278b0f5909dc8c7487
#
_entry.id   ed1b18f660bc10278b0f5909dc8c7487
#
_cell.length_a   1.000
_cell.length_b   1.000
_cell.length_c   1.000
_cell.angle_alpha   90.00
_cell.angle_beta   90.00
_cell.angle_gamma   90.00
#
_symmetry.space_group_name_H-M   'P 1'
#
loop_
_entity.id
_entity.type
_entity.pdbx_description
1 polymer ?
#
loop_
_entity_poly.entity_id
_entity_poly.type
_entity_poly.pdbx_seq_one_letter_code
_entity_poly.pdbx_strand_id
1 'polypeptide(L)'
;MLPSAADAANILADYVGGGIDNFVVMMNEFVGKLGCENTKFYNAHGLDTDPNAYTTANDLYKITKYALQNPTFKEITSTSRYDIPPTEKYPHTRYLHNTNKMMNPGIKDYYCKDVSGVKTGTTDAAGHCVITTASHDGYNYLLIVMGAPQYDIDNDGVEENVAFTESKKIYEWTFKNIELTKVTNKT
;
A
#
# COMPACT_ATOMS: atom_id res chain seq x y z
N MET A 1 -2.22 -9.11 -4.30
CA MET A 1 -2.34 -7.78 -3.63
C MET A 1 -2.77 -7.97 -2.17
N LEU A 2 -3.99 -8.49 -1.87
CA LEU A 2 -4.52 -8.52 -0.50
C LEU A 2 -3.58 -9.18 0.51
N PRO A 3 -3.19 -10.46 0.37
CA PRO A 3 -2.29 -11.13 1.31
C PRO A 3 -0.80 -10.84 1.04
N SER A 4 -0.49 -9.94 0.12
CA SER A 4 0.88 -9.62 -0.28
C SER A 4 1.69 -10.85 -0.77
N ALA A 5 1.08 -11.71 -1.60
CA ALA A 5 1.67 -12.95 -2.08
C ALA A 5 2.81 -12.68 -3.08
N ALA A 6 4.05 -12.94 -2.66
CA ALA A 6 5.26 -12.72 -3.45
C ALA A 6 5.35 -13.68 -4.66
N ASP A 7 4.93 -14.91 -4.49
CA ASP A 7 4.84 -15.91 -5.56
C ASP A 7 3.89 -15.50 -6.68
N ALA A 8 2.72 -14.97 -6.33
CA ALA A 8 1.77 -14.45 -7.31
C ALA A 8 2.33 -13.24 -8.08
N ALA A 9 3.10 -12.37 -7.41
CA ALA A 9 3.78 -11.25 -8.07
C ALA A 9 4.80 -11.76 -9.10
N ASN A 10 5.59 -12.76 -8.74
CA ASN A 10 6.57 -13.37 -9.66
C ASN A 10 5.90 -14.07 -10.85
N ILE A 11 4.81 -14.81 -10.64
CA ILE A 11 4.06 -15.45 -11.74
C ILE A 11 3.53 -14.41 -12.73
N LEU A 12 2.97 -13.30 -12.23
CA LEU A 12 2.49 -12.22 -13.08
C LEU A 12 3.64 -11.51 -13.81
N ALA A 13 4.76 -11.29 -13.13
CA ALA A 13 5.95 -10.69 -13.72
C ALA A 13 6.53 -11.55 -14.85
N ASP A 14 6.63 -12.85 -14.63
CA ASP A 14 7.09 -13.80 -15.64
C ASP A 14 6.19 -13.80 -16.88
N TYR A 15 4.88 -13.87 -16.65
CA TYR A 15 3.90 -13.88 -17.73
C TYR A 15 3.89 -12.60 -18.56
N VAL A 16 3.91 -11.44 -17.90
CA VAL A 16 3.82 -10.13 -18.57
C VAL A 16 5.15 -9.74 -19.22
N GLY A 17 6.26 -10.03 -18.54
CA GLY A 17 7.60 -9.68 -18.98
C GLY A 17 8.21 -10.66 -19.98
N GLY A 18 7.66 -11.88 -20.08
CA GLY A 18 8.36 -12.98 -20.76
C GLY A 18 9.64 -13.38 -20.04
N GLY A 19 9.61 -13.26 -18.70
CA GLY A 19 10.69 -13.51 -17.75
C GLY A 19 10.70 -12.46 -16.65
N ILE A 20 10.98 -12.89 -15.40
CA ILE A 20 10.99 -11.99 -14.22
C ILE A 20 12.00 -10.85 -14.39
N ASP A 21 13.21 -11.15 -14.84
CA ASP A 21 14.27 -10.14 -15.01
C ASP A 21 13.86 -9.08 -16.04
N ASN A 22 13.25 -9.51 -17.15
CA ASN A 22 12.76 -8.57 -18.16
C ASN A 22 11.63 -7.69 -17.61
N PHE A 23 10.74 -8.25 -16.76
CA PHE A 23 9.71 -7.46 -16.09
C PHE A 23 10.31 -6.39 -15.15
N VAL A 24 11.38 -6.72 -14.43
CA VAL A 24 12.10 -5.75 -13.59
C VAL A 24 12.70 -4.61 -14.44
N VAL A 25 13.23 -4.91 -15.60
CA VAL A 25 13.68 -3.88 -16.56
C VAL A 25 12.50 -2.99 -16.94
N MET A 26 11.35 -3.58 -17.34
CA MET A 26 10.13 -2.83 -17.67
C MET A 26 9.64 -1.96 -16.50
N MET A 27 9.68 -2.46 -15.25
CA MET A 27 9.34 -1.67 -14.06
C MET A 27 10.20 -0.42 -13.96
N ASN A 28 11.53 -0.56 -14.07
CA ASN A 28 12.47 0.57 -13.95
C ASN A 28 12.32 1.59 -15.09
N GLU A 29 12.12 1.13 -16.32
CA GLU A 29 11.82 2.02 -17.44
C GLU A 29 10.51 2.79 -17.23
N PHE A 30 9.50 2.10 -16.70
CA PHE A 30 8.20 2.70 -16.50
C PHE A 30 8.21 3.77 -15.40
N VAL A 31 8.85 3.50 -14.25
CA VAL A 31 8.95 4.52 -13.20
C VAL A 31 9.81 5.71 -13.65
N GLY A 32 10.80 5.50 -14.50
CA GLY A 32 11.53 6.58 -15.17
C GLY A 32 10.61 7.48 -16.01
N LYS A 33 9.68 6.89 -16.77
CA LYS A 33 8.66 7.63 -17.54
C LYS A 33 7.68 8.42 -16.65
N LEU A 34 7.48 7.98 -15.40
CA LEU A 34 6.69 8.71 -14.40
C LEU A 34 7.48 9.85 -13.73
N GLY A 35 8.75 10.03 -14.09
CA GLY A 35 9.63 11.03 -13.48
C GLY A 35 10.12 10.66 -12.09
N CYS A 36 10.22 9.35 -11.79
CA CYS A 36 10.83 8.86 -10.56
C CYS A 36 12.34 8.83 -10.74
N GLU A 37 13.05 9.74 -10.06
CA GLU A 37 14.50 9.91 -10.20
C GLU A 37 15.28 9.14 -9.11
N ASN A 38 14.58 8.75 -8.03
CA ASN A 38 15.17 8.14 -6.85
C ASN A 38 14.49 6.81 -6.51
N THR A 39 14.27 5.98 -7.54
CA THR A 39 13.68 4.64 -7.39
C THR A 39 14.39 3.64 -8.26
N LYS A 40 14.76 2.50 -7.68
CA LYS A 40 15.33 1.36 -8.40
C LYS A 40 14.77 0.06 -7.84
N PHE A 41 14.14 -0.71 -8.70
CA PHE A 41 13.62 -2.05 -8.39
C PHE A 41 14.59 -3.13 -8.85
N TYR A 42 14.66 -4.22 -8.08
CA TYR A 42 15.47 -5.41 -8.36
C TYR A 42 14.64 -6.69 -8.39
N ASN A 43 13.38 -6.61 -7.97
CA ASN A 43 12.42 -7.71 -8.03
C ASN A 43 10.99 -7.18 -8.17
N ALA A 44 10.05 -8.09 -8.47
CA ALA A 44 8.64 -7.77 -8.63
C ALA A 44 7.82 -7.90 -7.33
N HIS A 45 8.38 -8.50 -6.29
CA HIS A 45 7.65 -8.89 -5.07
C HIS A 45 7.91 -8.00 -3.85
N GLY A 46 8.99 -7.19 -3.88
CA GLY A 46 9.28 -6.20 -2.83
C GLY A 46 9.98 -6.74 -1.58
N LEU A 47 10.53 -7.96 -1.60
CA LEU A 47 11.39 -8.44 -0.52
C LEU A 47 12.82 -7.88 -0.68
N ASP A 48 13.52 -7.70 0.43
CA ASP A 48 14.89 -7.16 0.48
C ASP A 48 15.92 -8.21 0.00
N THR A 49 15.89 -8.52 -1.28
CA THR A 49 16.83 -9.47 -1.90
C THR A 49 18.05 -8.79 -2.51
N ASP A 50 18.02 -7.48 -2.67
CA ASP A 50 19.13 -6.68 -3.18
C ASP A 50 19.27 -5.40 -2.36
N PRO A 51 20.47 -5.16 -1.75
CA PRO A 51 20.71 -4.00 -0.90
C PRO A 51 20.77 -2.66 -1.67
N ASN A 52 20.77 -2.72 -3.01
CA ASN A 52 20.76 -1.52 -3.85
C ASN A 52 19.34 -1.10 -4.25
N ALA A 53 18.30 -1.81 -3.81
CA ALA A 53 16.91 -1.39 -3.99
C ALA A 53 16.63 -0.16 -3.14
N TYR A 54 16.05 0.88 -3.74
CA TYR A 54 15.70 2.10 -3.03
C TYR A 54 14.49 2.79 -3.68
N THR A 55 13.83 3.60 -2.88
CA THR A 55 12.76 4.49 -3.33
C THR A 55 12.62 5.69 -2.39
N THR A 56 11.74 6.61 -2.72
CA THR A 56 11.38 7.75 -1.86
C THR A 56 9.86 7.88 -1.75
N ALA A 57 9.39 8.56 -0.71
CA ALA A 57 7.96 8.84 -0.56
C ALA A 57 7.41 9.66 -1.75
N ASN A 58 8.21 10.58 -2.31
CA ASN A 58 7.80 11.36 -3.48
C ASN A 58 7.63 10.50 -4.73
N ASP A 59 8.53 9.55 -4.97
CA ASP A 59 8.41 8.65 -6.12
C ASP A 59 7.27 7.65 -5.93
N LEU A 60 7.10 7.11 -4.72
CA LEU A 60 5.94 6.28 -4.38
C LEU A 60 4.61 7.03 -4.55
N TYR A 61 4.58 8.34 -4.26
CA TYR A 61 3.42 9.17 -4.54
C TYR A 61 3.10 9.20 -6.05
N LYS A 62 4.11 9.42 -6.91
CA LYS A 62 3.92 9.44 -8.37
C LYS A 62 3.41 8.10 -8.88
N ILE A 63 4.04 7.00 -8.44
CA ILE A 63 3.65 5.62 -8.81
C ILE A 63 2.22 5.33 -8.36
N THR A 64 1.90 5.61 -7.11
CA THR A 64 0.57 5.34 -6.53
C THR A 64 -0.51 6.18 -7.20
N LYS A 65 -0.25 7.46 -7.42
CA LYS A 65 -1.17 8.35 -8.13
C LYS A 65 -1.49 7.85 -9.54
N TYR A 66 -0.49 7.34 -10.25
CA TYR A 66 -0.71 6.73 -11.56
C TYR A 66 -1.53 5.44 -11.44
N ALA A 67 -1.16 4.54 -10.54
CA ALA A 67 -1.83 3.25 -10.37
C ALA A 67 -3.31 3.41 -9.98
N LEU A 68 -3.65 4.39 -9.15
CA LEU A 68 -5.02 4.70 -8.72
C LEU A 68 -5.93 5.23 -9.85
N GLN A 69 -5.38 5.57 -11.02
CA GLN A 69 -6.19 5.88 -12.20
C GLN A 69 -6.80 4.62 -12.84
N ASN A 70 -6.25 3.44 -12.53
CA ASN A 70 -6.81 2.17 -12.99
C ASN A 70 -7.91 1.72 -12.02
N PRO A 71 -9.18 1.60 -12.49
CA PRO A 71 -10.31 1.21 -11.64
C PRO A 71 -10.14 -0.16 -10.99
N THR A 72 -9.59 -1.14 -11.73
CA THR A 72 -9.34 -2.50 -11.23
C THR A 72 -8.29 -2.49 -10.11
N PHE A 73 -7.21 -1.71 -10.27
CA PHE A 73 -6.22 -1.55 -9.21
C PHE A 73 -6.85 -0.96 -7.95
N LYS A 74 -7.65 0.10 -8.11
CA LYS A 74 -8.36 0.75 -7.00
C LYS A 74 -9.31 -0.22 -6.29
N GLU A 75 -10.10 -0.98 -7.04
CA GLU A 75 -11.03 -1.99 -6.52
C GLU A 75 -10.27 -3.07 -5.71
N ILE A 76 -9.22 -3.67 -6.29
CA ILE A 76 -8.43 -4.71 -5.62
C ILE A 76 -7.81 -4.17 -4.34
N THR A 77 -7.19 -2.99 -4.37
CA THR A 77 -6.48 -2.44 -3.21
C THR A 77 -7.42 -1.97 -2.09
N SER A 78 -8.64 -1.56 -2.42
CA SER A 78 -9.67 -1.17 -1.44
C SER A 78 -10.50 -2.34 -0.91
N THR A 79 -10.30 -3.55 -1.43
CA THR A 79 -10.98 -4.76 -0.95
C THR A 79 -10.36 -5.22 0.36
N SER A 80 -11.13 -5.25 1.45
CA SER A 80 -10.65 -5.69 2.77
C SER A 80 -10.55 -7.21 2.89
N ARG A 81 -11.50 -7.93 2.25
CA ARG A 81 -11.54 -9.39 2.23
C ARG A 81 -12.06 -9.88 0.88
N TYR A 82 -11.49 -10.97 0.39
CA TYR A 82 -11.96 -11.67 -0.79
C TYR A 82 -11.97 -13.18 -0.52
N ASP A 83 -13.08 -13.83 -0.80
CA ASP A 83 -13.26 -15.27 -0.58
C ASP A 83 -13.16 -16.00 -1.92
N ILE A 84 -12.12 -16.84 -2.06
CA ILE A 84 -11.96 -17.70 -3.23
C ILE A 84 -12.78 -18.97 -3.01
N PRO A 85 -13.76 -19.27 -3.86
CA PRO A 85 -14.61 -20.44 -3.70
C PRO A 85 -13.81 -21.76 -3.85
N PRO A 86 -14.34 -22.88 -3.36
CA PRO A 86 -13.75 -24.19 -3.58
C PRO A 86 -13.59 -24.51 -5.06
N THR A 87 -12.57 -25.30 -5.37
CA THR A 87 -12.32 -25.89 -6.69
C THR A 87 -12.12 -27.40 -6.51
N GLU A 88 -12.12 -28.17 -7.59
CA GLU A 88 -11.83 -29.63 -7.53
C GLU A 88 -10.49 -29.91 -6.85
N LYS A 89 -9.47 -29.08 -7.13
CA LYS A 89 -8.12 -29.25 -6.54
C LYS A 89 -8.06 -28.77 -5.08
N TYR A 90 -8.88 -27.79 -4.71
CA TYR A 90 -8.89 -27.18 -3.38
C TYR A 90 -10.33 -27.11 -2.87
N PRO A 91 -10.80 -28.12 -2.13
CA PRO A 91 -12.22 -28.28 -1.79
C PRO A 91 -12.71 -27.35 -0.66
N HIS A 92 -11.87 -26.44 -0.19
CA HIS A 92 -12.21 -25.48 0.85
C HIS A 92 -12.16 -24.05 0.35
N THR A 93 -13.05 -23.18 0.86
CA THR A 93 -12.99 -21.74 0.63
C THR A 93 -11.68 -21.19 1.20
N ARG A 94 -11.00 -20.34 0.43
CA ARG A 94 -9.79 -19.64 0.86
C ARG A 94 -10.12 -18.18 1.10
N TYR A 95 -9.83 -17.71 2.31
CA TYR A 95 -10.11 -16.36 2.74
C TYR A 95 -8.87 -15.49 2.60
N LEU A 96 -8.91 -14.50 1.72
CA LEU A 96 -7.85 -13.53 1.55
C LEU A 96 -8.21 -12.25 2.32
N HIS A 97 -7.34 -11.85 3.22
CA HIS A 97 -7.49 -10.60 3.96
C HIS A 97 -6.46 -9.57 3.48
N ASN A 98 -6.88 -8.32 3.41
CA ASN A 98 -5.97 -7.23 3.14
C ASN A 98 -5.03 -7.02 4.34
N THR A 99 -3.75 -6.85 4.06
CA THR A 99 -2.73 -6.61 5.09
C THR A 99 -2.84 -5.23 5.72
N ASN A 100 -3.57 -4.30 5.10
CA ASN A 100 -3.84 -2.99 5.68
C ASN A 100 -4.90 -3.10 6.79
N LYS A 101 -4.42 -3.21 8.03
CA LYS A 101 -5.27 -3.33 9.22
C LYS A 101 -6.18 -2.13 9.46
N MET A 102 -5.88 -0.96 8.89
CA MET A 102 -6.72 0.24 9.00
C MET A 102 -8.08 0.09 8.32
N MET A 103 -8.23 -0.88 7.42
CA MET A 103 -9.49 -1.19 6.73
C MET A 103 -10.35 -2.22 7.46
N ASN A 104 -9.87 -2.80 8.58
CA ASN A 104 -10.57 -3.86 9.30
C ASN A 104 -11.27 -3.30 10.55
N PRO A 105 -12.62 -3.20 10.57
CA PRO A 105 -13.36 -2.67 11.73
C PRO A 105 -13.23 -3.53 13.00
N GLY A 106 -12.76 -4.79 12.88
CA GLY A 106 -12.46 -5.65 14.00
C GLY A 106 -11.18 -5.28 14.76
N ILE A 107 -10.32 -4.46 14.16
CA ILE A 107 -9.05 -4.03 14.78
C ILE A 107 -9.16 -2.54 15.14
N LYS A 108 -9.81 -2.25 16.27
CA LYS A 108 -10.20 -0.90 16.68
C LYS A 108 -9.04 0.08 16.78
N ASP A 109 -7.87 -0.39 17.21
CA ASP A 109 -6.69 0.45 17.45
C ASP A 109 -6.18 1.07 16.14
N TYR A 110 -6.29 0.35 15.04
CA TYR A 110 -5.85 0.81 13.72
C TYR A 110 -6.99 1.28 12.81
N TYR A 111 -8.22 0.79 13.05
CA TYR A 111 -9.33 1.06 12.15
C TYR A 111 -9.60 2.55 11.96
N CYS A 112 -9.71 2.96 10.69
CA CYS A 112 -10.16 4.29 10.28
C CYS A 112 -11.18 4.12 9.15
N LYS A 113 -12.44 4.52 9.41
CA LYS A 113 -13.57 4.28 8.50
C LYS A 113 -13.41 4.89 7.10
N ASP A 114 -12.66 5.99 7.02
CA ASP A 114 -12.48 6.76 5.78
C ASP A 114 -11.30 6.23 4.93
N VAL A 115 -10.52 5.27 5.48
CA VAL A 115 -9.34 4.69 4.80
C VAL A 115 -9.75 3.59 3.83
N SER A 116 -9.15 3.62 2.63
CA SER A 116 -9.30 2.61 1.59
C SER A 116 -7.97 2.34 0.86
N GLY A 117 -7.44 1.13 1.01
CA GLY A 117 -6.21 0.73 0.30
C GLY A 117 -4.95 1.31 0.98
N VAL A 118 -3.76 1.30 0.41
CA VAL A 118 -3.39 0.75 -0.91
C VAL A 118 -2.53 -0.49 -0.73
N LYS A 119 -1.39 -0.37 0.01
CA LYS A 119 -0.42 -1.46 0.19
C LYS A 119 0.42 -1.27 1.43
N THR A 120 0.69 -2.37 2.10
CA THR A 120 1.65 -2.45 3.20
C THR A 120 2.94 -3.13 2.74
N GLY A 121 4.02 -2.88 3.42
CA GLY A 121 5.28 -3.58 3.29
C GLY A 121 5.96 -3.70 4.64
N THR A 122 6.63 -4.81 4.90
CA THR A 122 7.44 -4.99 6.10
C THR A 122 8.61 -5.89 5.75
N THR A 123 9.81 -5.41 6.01
CA THR A 123 11.05 -6.18 5.97
C THR A 123 11.95 -5.69 7.08
N ASP A 124 13.00 -6.46 7.43
CA ASP A 124 13.92 -6.06 8.50
C ASP A 124 14.66 -4.77 8.15
N ALA A 125 15.01 -4.57 6.87
CA ALA A 125 15.72 -3.36 6.44
C ALA A 125 14.80 -2.15 6.23
N ALA A 126 13.59 -2.37 5.69
CA ALA A 126 12.65 -1.28 5.39
C ALA A 126 11.81 -0.85 6.60
N GLY A 127 11.72 -1.65 7.67
CA GLY A 127 10.75 -1.44 8.74
C GLY A 127 9.31 -1.60 8.26
N HIS A 128 8.36 -1.06 9.00
CA HIS A 128 6.95 -1.07 8.61
C HIS A 128 6.63 0.09 7.67
N CYS A 129 6.10 -0.24 6.50
CA CYS A 129 5.72 0.73 5.49
C CYS A 129 4.23 0.59 5.15
N VAL A 130 3.56 1.70 4.90
CA VAL A 130 2.19 1.71 4.43
C VAL A 130 1.91 2.88 3.49
N ILE A 131 1.22 2.59 2.40
CA ILE A 131 0.57 3.59 1.57
C ILE A 131 -0.93 3.42 1.76
N THR A 132 -1.61 4.50 2.17
CA THR A 132 -3.06 4.49 2.35
C THR A 132 -3.70 5.65 1.60
N THR A 133 -4.96 5.46 1.22
CA THR A 133 -5.84 6.54 0.77
C THR A 133 -6.98 6.70 1.77
N ALA A 134 -7.51 7.91 1.86
CA ALA A 134 -8.73 8.18 2.61
C ALA A 134 -9.61 9.15 1.83
N SER A 135 -10.93 9.06 2.04
CA SER A 135 -11.89 10.01 1.49
C SER A 135 -12.71 10.61 2.63
N HIS A 136 -12.63 11.92 2.80
CA HIS A 136 -13.32 12.66 3.85
C HIS A 136 -13.85 13.99 3.32
N ASP A 137 -15.12 14.30 3.58
CA ASP A 137 -15.81 15.52 3.15
C ASP A 137 -15.64 15.89 1.67
N GLY A 138 -15.63 14.86 0.80
CA GLY A 138 -15.50 15.02 -0.66
C GLY A 138 -14.08 15.20 -1.16
N TYR A 139 -13.09 15.15 -0.29
CA TYR A 139 -11.67 15.21 -0.64
C TYR A 139 -10.98 13.86 -0.50
N ASN A 140 -9.97 13.62 -1.34
CA ASN A 140 -9.16 12.41 -1.31
C ASN A 140 -7.76 12.72 -0.82
N TYR A 141 -7.29 11.91 0.10
CA TYR A 141 -5.98 12.02 0.73
C TYR A 141 -5.15 10.79 0.40
N LEU A 142 -3.85 10.98 0.26
CA LEU A 142 -2.86 9.92 0.13
C LEU A 142 -1.80 10.12 1.20
N LEU A 143 -1.56 9.09 2.00
CA LEU A 143 -0.54 9.07 3.04
C LEU A 143 0.47 7.96 2.75
N ILE A 144 1.74 8.27 2.90
CA ILE A 144 2.85 7.34 2.75
C ILE A 144 3.68 7.39 4.03
N VAL A 145 3.82 6.27 4.70
CA VAL A 145 4.71 6.07 5.84
C VAL A 145 5.74 5.03 5.46
N MET A 146 7.00 5.31 5.72
CA MET A 146 8.14 4.45 5.43
C MET A 146 9.03 4.34 6.67
N GLY A 147 9.60 3.15 6.90
CA GLY A 147 10.60 2.95 7.94
C GLY A 147 10.04 3.07 9.37
N ALA A 148 8.75 2.85 9.57
CA ALA A 148 8.19 2.94 10.91
C ALA A 148 8.62 1.74 11.76
N PRO A 149 8.97 1.94 13.04
CA PRO A 149 9.29 0.86 13.96
C PRO A 149 8.04 0.09 14.42
N GLN A 150 8.30 -0.97 15.15
CA GLN A 150 7.30 -1.64 15.98
C GLN A 150 7.81 -1.60 17.42
N TYR A 151 7.00 -1.11 18.35
CA TYR A 151 7.31 -1.10 19.78
C TYR A 151 6.06 -0.87 20.62
N ASP A 152 6.14 -1.22 21.86
CA ASP A 152 5.10 -1.01 22.88
C ASP A 152 5.02 0.49 23.20
N ILE A 153 4.00 1.16 22.67
CA ILE A 153 3.84 2.62 22.76
C ILE A 153 3.31 3.04 24.13
N ASP A 154 2.41 2.24 24.71
CA ASP A 154 1.70 2.57 25.94
C ASP A 154 2.15 1.73 27.16
N ASN A 155 3.14 0.86 26.98
CA ASN A 155 3.72 -0.03 27.99
C ASN A 155 2.72 -1.06 28.55
N ASP A 156 1.83 -1.57 27.71
CA ASP A 156 0.88 -2.63 28.07
C ASP A 156 1.43 -4.05 27.78
N GLY A 157 2.63 -4.16 27.23
CA GLY A 157 3.31 -5.40 26.87
C GLY A 157 2.99 -5.88 25.45
N VAL A 158 2.26 -5.10 24.66
CA VAL A 158 1.96 -5.39 23.25
C VAL A 158 2.63 -4.37 22.35
N GLU A 159 3.36 -4.84 21.35
CA GLU A 159 3.99 -3.96 20.37
C GLU A 159 3.00 -3.53 19.29
N GLU A 160 2.85 -2.21 19.10
CA GLU A 160 2.06 -1.63 18.02
C GLU A 160 2.87 -1.46 16.75
N ASN A 161 2.17 -1.61 15.62
CA ASN A 161 2.69 -1.19 14.34
C ASN A 161 2.52 0.34 14.16
N VAL A 162 3.62 1.06 14.39
CA VAL A 162 3.64 2.54 14.36
C VAL A 162 3.19 3.10 13.01
N ALA A 163 3.39 2.40 11.90
CA ALA A 163 2.90 2.86 10.61
C ALA A 163 1.37 3.01 10.59
N PHE A 164 0.63 2.13 11.26
CA PHE A 164 -0.83 2.24 11.34
C PHE A 164 -1.30 3.26 12.39
N THR A 165 -0.69 3.25 13.59
CA THR A 165 -1.08 4.18 14.66
C THR A 165 -0.85 5.62 14.26
N GLU A 166 0.30 5.93 13.68
CA GLU A 166 0.60 7.29 13.23
C GLU A 166 -0.23 7.68 12.00
N SER A 167 -0.46 6.77 11.07
CA SER A 167 -1.37 7.04 9.94
C SER A 167 -2.76 7.43 10.40
N LYS A 168 -3.32 6.71 11.39
CA LYS A 168 -4.63 7.01 11.97
C LYS A 168 -4.65 8.38 12.63
N LYS A 169 -3.66 8.71 13.46
CA LYS A 169 -3.54 10.02 14.12
C LYS A 169 -3.44 11.16 13.11
N ILE A 170 -2.63 10.98 12.04
CA ILE A 170 -2.47 11.99 10.98
C ILE A 170 -3.80 12.22 10.27
N TYR A 171 -4.54 11.17 9.90
CA TYR A 171 -5.85 11.32 9.27
C TYR A 171 -6.86 12.00 10.19
N GLU A 172 -6.98 11.55 11.46
CA GLU A 172 -7.89 12.13 12.44
C GLU A 172 -7.58 13.62 12.67
N TRP A 173 -6.29 13.97 12.78
CA TRP A 173 -5.88 15.36 12.90
C TRP A 173 -6.20 16.16 11.63
N THR A 174 -5.92 15.60 10.45
CA THR A 174 -6.16 16.25 9.16
C THR A 174 -7.64 16.53 8.97
N PHE A 175 -8.50 15.55 9.20
CA PHE A 175 -9.96 15.70 9.04
C PHE A 175 -10.57 16.71 10.01
N LYS A 176 -9.96 16.86 11.19
CA LYS A 176 -10.42 17.82 12.20
C LYS A 176 -9.92 19.26 11.94
N ASN A 177 -8.73 19.42 11.37
CA ASN A 177 -8.02 20.70 11.38
C ASN A 177 -7.78 21.29 9.98
N ILE A 178 -7.96 20.52 8.90
CA ILE A 178 -7.75 20.99 7.53
C ILE A 178 -9.09 21.18 6.85
N GLU A 179 -9.44 22.42 6.60
CA GLU A 179 -10.59 22.80 5.77
C GLU A 179 -10.11 23.18 4.36
N LEU A 180 -10.57 22.41 3.35
CA LEU A 180 -10.22 22.66 1.96
C LEU A 180 -11.28 23.56 1.32
N THR A 181 -10.91 24.78 0.98
CA THR A 181 -11.80 25.73 0.32
C THR A 181 -11.66 25.66 -1.19
N LYS A 182 -12.78 25.57 -1.89
CA LYS A 182 -12.81 25.59 -3.35
C LYS A 182 -12.40 26.99 -3.84
N VAL A 183 -11.24 27.10 -4.45
CA VAL A 183 -10.82 28.36 -5.09
C VAL A 183 -11.58 28.48 -6.42
N THR A 184 -12.59 29.36 -6.46
CA THR A 184 -13.22 29.75 -7.72
C THR A 184 -12.40 30.88 -8.32
N ASN A 185 -11.73 30.65 -9.45
CA ASN A 185 -11.26 31.75 -10.28
C ASN A 185 -12.48 32.54 -10.74
N LYS A 186 -12.66 33.74 -10.19
CA LYS A 186 -13.53 34.73 -10.84
C LYS A 186 -12.80 35.16 -12.10
N THR A 187 -13.21 34.65 -13.26
CA THR A 187 -12.95 35.26 -14.56
C THR A 187 -13.69 36.57 -14.68
#